data_bf8711ac5b7a2359d78a4a06965a4686
#
_entry.id   bf8711ac5b7a2359d78a4a06965a4686
#
_cell.length_a   1.000
_cell.length_b   1.000
_cell.length_c   1.000
_cell.angle_alpha   90.00
_cell.angle_beta   90.00
_cell.angle_gamma   90.00
#
_symmetry.space_group_name_H-M   'P 1'
#
loop_
_entity.id
_entity.type
_entity.pdbx_description
1 polymer ?
#
loop_
_entity_poly.entity_id
_entity_poly.type
_entity_poly.pdbx_seq_one_letter_code
_entity_poly.pdbx_strand_id
1 'polypeptide(L)'
;MAFFGKGHRSFATAKARGNVFEEFTFAYFTIKKQMYQIAEIYPSADIPDKYRKAFKLGNKQHQDSGVDGLIITNEGKSIAYQCKFRSGRVKPTYEELTKFWSDGRYCDYCCTVANSFAVSNLSDKHEENLQILAKDFDSLDQEFFDQLYDLVNNENAGKNKVFYEPYDYQKRIIKEVLVGFSVENRGKVIAACGTGKTLTSLWIVEAMKAETVLFLAPSISLVKQTLEAWADQAKIPFTYLCVCSDNTVSSNIDDDEADISVSQLGVPVTTNINEIAKFLDHTKGKVRYIFSTYQSADKISEAQKTAKDTFDLIICDEAHRTAGLRSNFSLALEDQFICSKKRLFMTATERMVRPLLKRHLEENGKVIFSMDDENVYGPLFSQYNFGAAIKDKTISDYKIVVAGVKESEVYNYIAENKHISVGDLDNNEKTTTAEILYSKILLAKAMGEFPIKKTISFHSSIRKAKDFVAENGNDISLSDVIREFNEHITEDNLFIDNINCQLDSGSRAQILNKFKNTEYSVISNAKCLTEGVDVPIIDSVYFIDRKKSLVDIVQACGRALRTQNYNRQNEM
;
A
#
# COMPACT_ATOMS: atom_id res chain seq x y z
N MET A 1 11.44 13.13 14.51
CA MET A 1 12.00 14.45 14.88
C MET A 1 12.37 14.60 16.36
N ALA A 2 11.92 13.71 17.23
CA ALA A 2 12.36 13.69 18.65
C ALA A 2 13.81 13.19 18.84
N PHE A 3 14.42 12.62 17.82
CA PHE A 3 15.71 11.94 17.91
C PHE A 3 16.93 12.86 17.99
N PHE A 4 16.83 14.09 17.52
CA PHE A 4 17.89 15.09 17.62
C PHE A 4 17.88 15.88 18.95
N GLY A 5 17.23 15.37 19.97
CA GLY A 5 16.85 16.06 21.21
C GLY A 5 17.77 15.89 22.42
N LYS A 6 19.06 15.63 22.28
CA LYS A 6 20.01 15.94 23.36
C LYS A 6 20.71 17.26 23.10
N GLY A 7 19.94 18.30 22.98
CA GLY A 7 20.36 19.69 22.92
C GLY A 7 19.23 20.49 22.28
N HIS A 8 18.55 21.29 23.05
CA HIS A 8 17.61 22.32 22.61
C HIS A 8 18.31 23.36 21.71
N ARG A 9 18.84 22.93 20.58
CA ARG A 9 19.12 23.83 19.47
C ARG A 9 17.87 23.76 18.58
N SER A 10 16.97 24.73 18.77
CA SER A 10 16.02 25.06 17.72
C SER A 10 16.83 25.20 16.45
N PHE A 11 16.56 24.35 15.43
CA PHE A 11 17.15 24.48 14.10
C PHE A 11 16.65 25.80 13.50
N ALA A 12 17.30 26.90 13.83
CA ALA A 12 16.79 28.25 13.65
C ALA A 12 16.66 28.66 12.19
N THR A 13 17.34 27.96 11.26
CA THR A 13 17.32 28.32 9.83
C THR A 13 16.83 27.19 8.95
N ALA A 14 16.23 27.53 7.82
CA ALA A 14 15.80 26.56 6.80
C ALA A 14 16.97 25.71 6.28
N LYS A 15 18.17 26.34 6.13
CA LYS A 15 19.40 25.67 5.70
C LYS A 15 19.84 24.59 6.67
N ALA A 16 19.82 24.90 7.99
CA ALA A 16 20.21 23.92 9.01
C ALA A 16 19.26 22.70 9.01
N ARG A 17 17.95 22.91 8.80
CA ARG A 17 16.99 21.82 8.67
C ARG A 17 17.21 21.00 7.40
N GLY A 18 17.58 21.64 6.30
CA GLY A 18 17.94 20.96 5.05
C GLY A 18 19.14 20.04 5.23
N ASN A 19 20.23 20.53 5.81
CA ASN A 19 21.44 19.74 6.04
C ASN A 19 21.17 18.51 6.92
N VAL A 20 20.39 18.66 7.99
CA VAL A 20 20.00 17.53 8.84
C VAL A 20 19.15 16.50 8.08
N PHE A 21 18.30 16.96 7.17
CA PHE A 21 17.51 16.06 6.35
C PHE A 21 18.35 15.31 5.31
N GLU A 22 19.42 15.92 4.78
CA GLU A 22 20.40 15.26 3.92
C GLU A 22 21.16 14.16 4.69
N GLU A 23 21.65 14.46 5.90
CA GLU A 23 22.31 13.48 6.78
C GLU A 23 21.36 12.32 7.13
N PHE A 24 20.11 12.63 7.48
CA PHE A 24 19.08 11.63 7.74
C PHE A 24 18.82 10.76 6.50
N THR A 25 18.75 11.36 5.32
CA THR A 25 18.52 10.63 4.06
C THR A 25 19.68 9.69 3.74
N PHE A 26 20.91 10.12 3.96
CA PHE A 26 22.07 9.25 3.80
C PHE A 26 22.01 8.04 4.75
N ALA A 27 21.68 8.28 6.01
CA ALA A 27 21.52 7.22 7.01
C ALA A 27 20.35 6.29 6.66
N TYR A 28 19.22 6.84 6.20
CA TYR A 28 18.07 6.08 5.73
C TYR A 28 18.44 5.09 4.62
N PHE A 29 19.11 5.55 3.58
CA PHE A 29 19.58 4.67 2.51
C PHE A 29 20.59 3.64 2.99
N THR A 30 21.46 4.01 3.93
CA THR A 30 22.46 3.09 4.50
C THR A 30 21.78 1.94 5.28
N ILE A 31 20.75 2.24 6.07
CA ILE A 31 19.96 1.26 6.82
C ILE A 31 19.13 0.40 5.86
N LYS A 32 18.47 1.02 4.88
CA LYS A 32 17.61 0.36 3.89
C LYS A 32 18.40 -0.19 2.67
N LYS A 33 19.69 -0.47 2.85
CA LYS A 33 20.63 -0.89 1.79
C LYS A 33 20.10 -2.05 0.94
N GLN A 34 19.48 -3.05 1.55
CA GLN A 34 18.94 -4.22 0.86
C GLN A 34 17.76 -3.84 -0.05
N MET A 35 16.85 -2.99 0.44
CA MET A 35 15.70 -2.52 -0.33
C MET A 35 16.13 -1.77 -1.60
N TYR A 36 17.12 -0.90 -1.49
CA TYR A 36 17.60 -0.11 -2.63
C TYR A 36 18.73 -0.79 -3.41
N GLN A 37 19.07 -2.05 -3.08
CA GLN A 37 20.16 -2.82 -3.69
C GLN A 37 21.47 -2.04 -3.78
N ILE A 38 21.83 -1.30 -2.73
CA ILE A 38 22.97 -0.38 -2.72
C ILE A 38 24.30 -1.13 -2.61
N ALA A 39 25.17 -0.95 -3.61
CA ALA A 39 26.58 -1.33 -3.52
C ALA A 39 27.41 -0.22 -2.86
N GLU A 40 27.26 1.01 -3.35
CA GLU A 40 28.00 2.17 -2.88
C GLU A 40 27.04 3.37 -2.75
N ILE A 41 27.22 4.19 -1.71
CA ILE A 41 26.47 5.43 -1.51
C ILE A 41 27.42 6.56 -1.09
N TYR A 42 27.21 7.74 -1.64
CA TYR A 42 28.04 8.90 -1.43
C TYR A 42 27.19 10.16 -1.20
N PRO A 43 27.42 10.91 -0.11
CA PRO A 43 26.97 12.29 -0.04
C PRO A 43 27.66 13.14 -1.12
N SER A 44 27.07 14.27 -1.48
CA SER A 44 27.58 15.13 -2.57
C SER A 44 29.07 15.47 -2.42
N ALA A 45 29.55 15.77 -1.20
CA ALA A 45 30.94 16.10 -0.94
C ALA A 45 31.92 14.95 -1.23
N ASP A 46 31.49 13.71 -1.03
CA ASP A 46 32.33 12.51 -1.03
C ASP A 46 32.24 11.70 -2.33
N ILE A 47 31.45 12.16 -3.32
CA ILE A 47 31.34 11.47 -4.61
C ILE A 47 32.72 11.37 -5.25
N PRO A 48 33.24 10.16 -5.57
CA PRO A 48 34.53 9.97 -6.19
C PRO A 48 34.63 10.64 -7.56
N ASP A 49 35.83 11.13 -7.91
CA ASP A 49 36.08 11.82 -9.19
C ASP A 49 35.77 10.94 -10.42
N LYS A 50 35.93 9.61 -10.31
CA LYS A 50 35.55 8.67 -11.36
C LYS A 50 34.07 8.80 -11.72
N TYR A 51 33.18 8.90 -10.72
CA TYR A 51 31.74 9.02 -10.92
C TYR A 51 31.34 10.45 -11.30
N ARG A 52 32.02 11.49 -10.72
CA ARG A 52 31.79 12.87 -11.16
C ARG A 52 32.05 13.07 -12.64
N LYS A 53 33.13 12.48 -13.15
CA LYS A 53 33.46 12.52 -14.59
C LYS A 53 32.48 11.70 -15.44
N ALA A 54 32.16 10.47 -15.01
CA ALA A 54 31.26 9.57 -15.73
C ALA A 54 29.87 10.17 -15.90
N PHE A 55 29.31 10.72 -14.82
CA PHE A 55 27.94 11.27 -14.78
C PHE A 55 27.89 12.79 -14.94
N LYS A 56 29.02 13.44 -15.28
CA LYS A 56 29.14 14.89 -15.46
C LYS A 56 28.58 15.72 -14.29
N LEU A 57 28.67 15.20 -13.08
CA LEU A 57 28.29 15.91 -11.86
C LEU A 57 29.33 17.00 -11.57
N GLY A 58 28.88 18.22 -11.28
CA GLY A 58 29.74 19.40 -11.15
C GLY A 58 30.94 19.24 -10.22
N ASN A 59 31.96 20.10 -10.38
CA ASN A 59 33.20 20.06 -9.60
C ASN A 59 32.99 20.45 -8.13
N LYS A 60 33.75 19.78 -7.23
CA LYS A 60 33.69 19.95 -5.74
C LYS A 60 33.77 21.40 -5.25
N GLN A 61 34.30 22.33 -6.02
CA GLN A 61 34.73 23.65 -5.51
C GLN A 61 33.83 24.83 -5.81
N HIS A 62 32.90 24.79 -6.78
CA HIS A 62 32.24 26.03 -7.23
C HIS A 62 30.79 25.97 -7.71
N GLN A 63 30.09 24.86 -7.63
CA GLN A 63 28.66 24.83 -8.05
C GLN A 63 27.83 23.94 -7.13
N ASP A 64 26.83 24.56 -6.52
CA ASP A 64 25.66 23.87 -6.02
C ASP A 64 25.03 23.08 -7.18
N SER A 65 25.33 21.77 -7.24
CA SER A 65 24.98 20.92 -8.37
C SER A 65 23.51 20.46 -8.35
N GLY A 66 22.71 20.87 -7.38
CA GLY A 66 21.35 20.35 -7.20
C GLY A 66 21.29 18.85 -6.88
N VAL A 67 22.44 18.15 -6.84
CA VAL A 67 22.56 16.73 -6.48
C VAL A 67 23.17 16.62 -5.09
N ASP A 68 22.42 16.07 -4.13
CA ASP A 68 22.83 15.94 -2.72
C ASP A 68 23.55 14.62 -2.44
N GLY A 69 23.49 13.67 -3.39
CA GLY A 69 24.28 12.46 -3.31
C GLY A 69 24.06 11.51 -4.48
N LEU A 70 24.83 10.41 -4.48
CA LEU A 70 24.87 9.39 -5.52
C LEU A 70 24.83 7.99 -4.90
N ILE A 71 23.99 7.13 -5.45
CA ILE A 71 23.92 5.71 -5.16
C ILE A 71 24.38 4.92 -6.40
N ILE A 72 25.19 3.89 -6.16
CA ILE A 72 25.49 2.87 -7.17
C ILE A 72 24.87 1.56 -6.68
N THR A 73 24.02 0.97 -7.50
CA THR A 73 23.35 -0.29 -7.16
C THR A 73 24.25 -1.50 -7.39
N ASN A 74 23.87 -2.66 -6.84
CA ASN A 74 24.58 -3.93 -7.05
C ASN A 74 24.67 -4.35 -8.54
N GLU A 75 23.76 -3.83 -9.37
CA GLU A 75 23.75 -4.03 -10.83
C GLU A 75 24.56 -2.96 -11.59
N GLY A 76 25.18 -2.03 -10.86
CA GLY A 76 25.95 -0.94 -11.44
C GLY A 76 25.13 0.24 -11.95
N LYS A 77 23.82 0.28 -11.70
CA LYS A 77 22.97 1.43 -12.03
C LYS A 77 23.28 2.60 -11.10
N SER A 78 23.21 3.80 -11.65
CA SER A 78 23.48 5.06 -10.94
C SER A 78 22.18 5.79 -10.62
N ILE A 79 22.02 6.24 -9.36
CA ILE A 79 20.87 7.01 -8.90
C ILE A 79 21.39 8.30 -8.26
N ALA A 80 21.18 9.45 -8.90
CA ALA A 80 21.39 10.74 -8.26
C ALA A 80 20.21 11.05 -7.36
N TYR A 81 20.43 11.57 -6.13
CA TYR A 81 19.32 11.98 -5.27
C TYR A 81 19.42 13.44 -4.84
N GLN A 82 18.23 14.04 -4.62
CA GLN A 82 18.08 15.38 -4.06
C GLN A 82 17.11 15.38 -2.90
N CYS A 83 17.50 16.05 -1.78
CA CYS A 83 16.73 16.19 -0.56
C CYS A 83 15.96 17.53 -0.53
N LYS A 84 14.68 17.50 -0.22
CA LYS A 84 13.83 18.68 -0.07
C LYS A 84 13.09 18.66 1.25
N PHE A 85 13.56 19.45 2.21
CA PHE A 85 12.85 19.66 3.47
C PHE A 85 12.02 20.95 3.42
N ARG A 86 10.72 20.84 3.72
CA ARG A 86 9.80 21.97 3.75
C ARG A 86 9.03 22.01 5.07
N SER A 87 9.05 23.18 5.75
CA SER A 87 8.17 23.41 6.89
C SER A 87 6.71 23.29 6.45
N GLY A 88 5.86 22.65 7.26
CA GLY A 88 4.47 22.39 6.92
C GLY A 88 4.26 21.33 5.82
N ARG A 89 5.32 20.61 5.41
CA ARG A 89 5.25 19.54 4.40
C ARG A 89 4.71 20.01 3.04
N VAL A 90 4.97 21.27 2.68
CA VAL A 90 4.58 21.83 1.38
C VAL A 90 5.33 21.12 0.26
N LYS A 91 4.61 20.74 -0.80
CA LYS A 91 5.20 20.02 -1.93
C LYS A 91 6.22 20.89 -2.69
N PRO A 92 7.40 20.34 -3.07
CA PRO A 92 8.33 21.01 -3.96
C PRO A 92 7.70 21.29 -5.32
N THR A 93 8.00 22.46 -5.89
CA THR A 93 7.53 22.84 -7.22
C THR A 93 8.37 22.17 -8.31
N TYR A 94 7.87 22.19 -9.54
CA TYR A 94 8.62 21.71 -10.71
C TYR A 94 9.92 22.49 -10.92
N GLU A 95 9.85 23.82 -10.80
CA GLU A 95 11.00 24.71 -10.98
C GLU A 95 12.13 24.41 -9.98
N GLU A 96 11.80 24.10 -8.73
CA GLU A 96 12.77 23.74 -7.69
C GLU A 96 13.50 22.43 -7.98
N LEU A 97 12.94 21.54 -8.79
CA LEU A 97 13.50 20.25 -9.17
C LEU A 97 14.19 20.28 -10.56
N THR A 98 13.94 21.30 -11.37
CA THR A 98 14.44 21.37 -12.76
C THR A 98 15.98 21.30 -12.81
N LYS A 99 16.66 22.02 -11.90
CA LYS A 99 18.12 21.99 -11.83
C LYS A 99 18.64 20.60 -11.49
N PHE A 100 18.02 19.93 -10.54
CA PHE A 100 18.38 18.57 -10.15
C PHE A 100 18.26 17.58 -11.31
N TRP A 101 17.14 17.59 -12.03
CA TRP A 101 16.96 16.71 -13.18
C TRP A 101 17.92 17.04 -14.32
N SER A 102 18.24 18.33 -14.52
CA SER A 102 19.25 18.74 -15.50
C SER A 102 20.64 18.22 -15.14
N ASP A 103 21.03 18.29 -13.87
CA ASP A 103 22.35 17.89 -13.42
C ASP A 103 22.46 16.36 -13.25
N GLY A 104 21.37 15.69 -12.87
CA GLY A 104 21.29 14.23 -12.71
C GLY A 104 21.05 13.44 -14.01
N ARG A 105 20.80 14.10 -15.13
CA ARG A 105 20.38 13.48 -16.41
C ARG A 105 21.34 12.44 -17.00
N TYR A 106 22.56 12.37 -16.53
CA TYR A 106 23.56 11.38 -16.97
C TYR A 106 23.63 10.17 -16.04
N CYS A 107 22.87 10.17 -14.95
CA CYS A 107 22.63 8.99 -14.15
C CYS A 107 21.48 8.18 -14.75
N ASP A 108 21.40 6.89 -14.42
CA ASP A 108 20.30 6.03 -14.87
C ASP A 108 18.95 6.48 -14.28
N TYR A 109 18.96 7.00 -13.03
CA TYR A 109 17.77 7.47 -12.33
C TYR A 109 18.03 8.74 -11.54
N CYS A 110 16.97 9.54 -11.34
CA CYS A 110 16.94 10.68 -10.44
C CYS A 110 15.94 10.40 -9.31
N CYS A 111 16.37 10.49 -8.05
CA CYS A 111 15.53 10.24 -6.88
C CYS A 111 15.25 11.54 -6.11
N THR A 112 13.99 11.97 -6.08
CA THR A 112 13.56 13.09 -5.25
C THR A 112 13.16 12.58 -3.86
N VAL A 113 13.85 13.04 -2.82
CA VAL A 113 13.58 12.70 -1.42
C VAL A 113 12.98 13.92 -0.73
N ALA A 114 11.73 13.84 -0.28
CA ALA A 114 11.03 14.98 0.29
C ALA A 114 10.22 14.62 1.54
N ASN A 115 10.19 15.54 2.52
CA ASN A 115 9.32 15.39 3.69
C ASN A 115 7.86 15.81 3.42
N SER A 116 7.49 16.04 2.17
CA SER A 116 6.12 16.31 1.73
C SER A 116 5.41 15.03 1.26
N PHE A 117 4.08 15.05 1.21
CA PHE A 117 3.29 13.90 0.75
C PHE A 117 3.24 13.75 -0.77
N ALA A 118 3.68 14.75 -1.50
CA ALA A 118 3.78 14.75 -2.96
C ALA A 118 4.91 15.68 -3.41
N VAL A 119 5.32 15.53 -4.67
CA VAL A 119 6.08 16.50 -5.45
C VAL A 119 5.20 17.05 -6.56
N SER A 120 5.74 17.95 -7.39
CA SER A 120 4.99 18.47 -8.55
C SER A 120 4.51 17.33 -9.46
N ASN A 121 3.25 17.38 -9.90
CA ASN A 121 2.66 16.38 -10.80
C ASN A 121 3.38 16.31 -12.17
N LEU A 122 4.16 17.33 -12.53
CA LEU A 122 4.98 17.33 -13.73
C LEU A 122 6.24 16.47 -13.58
N SER A 123 6.61 16.07 -12.36
CA SER A 123 7.75 15.17 -12.12
C SER A 123 7.53 13.77 -12.71
N ASP A 124 6.29 13.31 -12.82
CA ASP A 124 5.94 12.01 -13.39
C ASP A 124 6.16 11.95 -14.92
N LYS A 125 6.45 13.10 -15.56
CA LYS A 125 6.86 13.14 -16.98
C LYS A 125 8.30 12.69 -17.21
N HIS A 126 9.09 12.54 -16.16
CA HIS A 126 10.44 11.99 -16.22
C HIS A 126 10.39 10.51 -15.89
N GLU A 127 10.49 9.64 -16.89
CA GLU A 127 10.36 8.18 -16.76
C GLU A 127 11.35 7.56 -15.76
N GLU A 128 12.54 8.20 -15.61
CA GLU A 128 13.59 7.75 -14.69
C GLU A 128 13.52 8.45 -13.31
N ASN A 129 12.38 9.05 -12.96
CA ASN A 129 12.21 9.73 -11.69
C ASN A 129 11.70 8.77 -10.61
N LEU A 130 12.42 8.71 -9.48
CA LEU A 130 12.04 7.99 -8.28
C LEU A 130 11.64 8.98 -7.19
N GLN A 131 10.73 8.59 -6.31
CA GLN A 131 10.23 9.46 -5.25
C GLN A 131 10.21 8.71 -3.91
N ILE A 132 10.81 9.34 -2.89
CA ILE A 132 10.71 8.93 -1.49
C ILE A 132 10.09 10.11 -0.74
N LEU A 133 8.92 9.89 -0.17
CA LEU A 133 8.06 10.95 0.33
C LEU A 133 7.77 10.79 1.82
N ALA A 134 7.02 11.76 2.40
CA ALA A 134 6.68 11.76 3.81
C ALA A 134 6.09 10.44 4.32
N LYS A 135 5.30 9.73 3.50
CA LYS A 135 4.70 8.45 3.86
C LYS A 135 5.77 7.39 4.19
N ASP A 136 6.87 7.37 3.44
CA ASP A 136 7.96 6.43 3.63
C ASP A 136 8.67 6.66 4.98
N PHE A 137 8.74 7.92 5.42
CA PHE A 137 9.33 8.29 6.72
C PHE A 137 8.35 8.17 7.88
N ASP A 138 7.06 8.42 7.65
CA ASP A 138 6.02 8.32 8.68
C ASP A 138 5.72 6.85 9.05
N SER A 139 6.10 5.89 8.21
CA SER A 139 5.97 4.45 8.44
C SER A 139 7.16 3.83 9.20
N LEU A 140 8.24 4.59 9.44
CA LEU A 140 9.41 4.09 10.15
C LEU A 140 9.09 3.78 11.61
N ASP A 141 9.51 2.62 12.04
CA ASP A 141 9.27 2.09 13.39
C ASP A 141 10.45 2.38 14.35
N GLN A 142 10.31 1.92 15.59
CA GLN A 142 11.34 2.10 16.62
C GLN A 142 12.62 1.37 16.25
N GLU A 143 12.54 0.21 15.60
CA GLU A 143 13.73 -0.55 15.18
C GLU A 143 14.59 0.25 14.20
N PHE A 144 13.98 0.94 13.24
CA PHE A 144 14.72 1.84 12.35
C PHE A 144 15.45 2.95 13.13
N PHE A 145 14.79 3.57 14.10
CA PHE A 145 15.38 4.64 14.89
C PHE A 145 16.49 4.14 15.83
N ASP A 146 16.41 2.90 16.32
CA ASP A 146 17.48 2.27 17.09
C ASP A 146 18.70 2.00 16.19
N GLN A 147 18.50 1.48 14.97
CA GLN A 147 19.59 1.32 13.98
C GLN A 147 20.20 2.67 13.57
N LEU A 148 19.37 3.71 13.44
CA LEU A 148 19.85 5.08 13.16
C LEU A 148 20.71 5.61 14.30
N TYR A 149 20.32 5.36 15.55
CA TYR A 149 21.08 5.74 16.73
C TYR A 149 22.47 5.06 16.75
N ASP A 150 22.50 3.76 16.52
CA ASP A 150 23.74 2.98 16.45
C ASP A 150 24.66 3.46 15.33
N LEU A 151 24.09 3.78 14.17
CA LEU A 151 24.84 4.32 13.02
C LEU A 151 25.49 5.66 13.32
N VAL A 152 24.74 6.58 13.94
CA VAL A 152 25.22 7.94 14.27
C VAL A 152 26.28 7.93 15.37
N ASN A 153 26.21 7.00 16.32
CA ASN A 153 27.18 6.89 17.42
C ASN A 153 28.37 5.97 17.09
N ASN A 154 28.51 5.51 15.86
CA ASN A 154 29.53 4.53 15.44
C ASN A 154 29.53 3.21 16.25
N GLU A 155 28.41 2.88 16.89
CA GLU A 155 28.21 1.64 17.60
C GLU A 155 27.77 0.57 16.60
N ASN A 156 28.71 -0.20 16.05
CA ASN A 156 28.49 -1.43 15.26
C ASN A 156 27.18 -1.45 14.43
N ALA A 157 26.98 -0.47 13.58
CA ALA A 157 25.80 -0.37 12.72
C ALA A 157 25.50 -1.70 12.02
N GLY A 158 24.30 -2.21 12.20
CA GLY A 158 23.83 -3.47 11.60
C GLY A 158 23.98 -4.73 12.44
N LYS A 159 24.57 -4.70 13.65
CA LYS A 159 24.64 -5.87 14.55
C LYS A 159 23.33 -6.16 15.28
N ASN A 160 22.45 -5.15 15.40
CA ASN A 160 21.22 -5.26 16.20
C ASN A 160 19.96 -5.40 15.34
N LYS A 161 20.07 -5.84 14.06
CA LYS A 161 18.89 -6.07 13.25
C LYS A 161 18.09 -7.23 13.85
N VAL A 162 16.86 -6.95 14.25
CA VAL A 162 15.94 -7.93 14.81
C VAL A 162 15.17 -8.60 13.67
N PHE A 163 15.34 -9.91 13.51
CA PHE A 163 14.53 -10.68 12.58
C PHE A 163 13.29 -11.19 13.31
N TYR A 164 12.13 -10.94 12.72
CA TYR A 164 10.89 -11.47 13.28
C TYR A 164 10.83 -12.99 13.15
N GLU A 165 10.31 -13.63 14.17
CA GLU A 165 10.04 -15.06 14.15
C GLU A 165 8.55 -15.31 13.89
N PRO A 166 8.20 -16.34 13.10
CA PRO A 166 6.82 -16.67 12.83
C PRO A 166 6.08 -17.08 14.11
N TYR A 167 4.86 -16.58 14.28
CA TYR A 167 3.94 -17.04 15.32
C TYR A 167 3.56 -18.52 15.11
N ASP A 168 3.02 -19.17 16.12
CA ASP A 168 2.71 -20.60 16.04
C ASP A 168 1.72 -20.95 14.93
N TYR A 169 0.71 -20.10 14.70
CA TYR A 169 -0.19 -20.29 13.55
C TYR A 169 0.54 -20.13 12.21
N GLN A 170 1.51 -19.21 12.11
CA GLN A 170 2.30 -19.02 10.89
C GLN A 170 3.25 -20.20 10.68
N LYS A 171 3.90 -20.72 11.74
CA LYS A 171 4.70 -21.96 11.68
C LYS A 171 3.87 -23.13 11.18
N ARG A 172 2.61 -23.22 11.65
CA ARG A 172 1.66 -24.25 11.18
C ARG A 172 1.37 -24.07 9.69
N ILE A 173 1.02 -22.85 9.23
CA ILE A 173 0.76 -22.55 7.81
C ILE A 173 1.97 -22.94 6.96
N ILE A 174 3.18 -22.52 7.35
CA ILE A 174 4.42 -22.84 6.63
C ILE A 174 4.58 -24.36 6.50
N LYS A 175 4.42 -25.10 7.61
CA LYS A 175 4.53 -26.56 7.61
C LYS A 175 3.48 -27.21 6.70
N GLU A 176 2.23 -26.78 6.77
CA GLU A 176 1.13 -27.31 5.95
C GLU A 176 1.37 -27.05 4.45
N VAL A 177 1.89 -25.88 4.10
CA VAL A 177 2.28 -25.56 2.70
C VAL A 177 3.43 -26.43 2.22
N LEU A 178 4.46 -26.67 3.04
CA LEU A 178 5.57 -27.56 2.66
C LEU A 178 5.10 -28.99 2.46
N VAL A 179 4.21 -29.49 3.32
CA VAL A 179 3.60 -30.82 3.17
C VAL A 179 2.73 -30.85 1.91
N GLY A 180 1.91 -29.86 1.67
CA GLY A 180 1.09 -29.75 0.46
C GLY A 180 1.96 -29.79 -0.80
N PHE A 181 3.04 -29.01 -0.84
CA PHE A 181 3.97 -29.00 -1.96
C PHE A 181 4.81 -30.27 -2.13
N SER A 182 4.87 -31.16 -1.15
CA SER A 182 5.49 -32.46 -1.34
C SER A 182 4.66 -33.39 -2.23
N VAL A 183 3.36 -33.16 -2.33
CA VAL A 183 2.40 -33.96 -3.10
C VAL A 183 1.94 -33.22 -4.35
N GLU A 184 1.62 -31.92 -4.21
CA GLU A 184 1.01 -31.10 -5.25
C GLU A 184 1.94 -30.00 -5.76
N ASN A 185 1.71 -29.51 -6.97
CA ASN A 185 2.48 -28.40 -7.54
C ASN A 185 1.82 -27.05 -7.35
N ARG A 186 0.59 -27.01 -6.89
CA ARG A 186 -0.20 -25.80 -6.63
C ARG A 186 -1.14 -25.99 -5.47
N GLY A 187 -1.43 -24.91 -4.75
CA GLY A 187 -2.36 -24.96 -3.63
C GLY A 187 -2.67 -23.61 -3.05
N LYS A 188 -3.68 -23.58 -2.18
CA LYS A 188 -4.26 -22.37 -1.60
C LYS A 188 -3.93 -22.23 -0.12
N VAL A 189 -3.69 -21.00 0.29
CA VAL A 189 -3.67 -20.58 1.71
C VAL A 189 -4.75 -19.51 1.91
N ILE A 190 -5.72 -19.83 2.73
CA ILE A 190 -6.80 -18.90 3.09
C ILE A 190 -6.52 -18.37 4.50
N ALA A 191 -6.04 -17.13 4.59
CA ALA A 191 -5.70 -16.50 5.86
C ALA A 191 -6.32 -15.11 5.99
N ALA A 192 -6.95 -14.84 7.14
CA ALA A 192 -7.66 -13.58 7.39
C ALA A 192 -6.77 -12.35 7.15
N CYS A 193 -7.40 -11.20 6.87
CA CYS A 193 -6.69 -9.94 6.77
C CYS A 193 -6.01 -9.61 8.12
N GLY A 194 -4.82 -8.98 8.07
CA GLY A 194 -4.09 -8.61 9.29
C GLY A 194 -3.31 -9.73 9.97
N THR A 195 -3.30 -10.95 9.42
CA THR A 195 -2.58 -12.10 10.00
C THR A 195 -1.12 -12.26 9.49
N GLY A 196 -0.57 -11.23 8.84
CA GLY A 196 0.85 -11.22 8.42
C GLY A 196 1.15 -12.14 7.24
N LYS A 197 0.24 -12.27 6.26
CA LYS A 197 0.45 -13.05 5.03
C LYS A 197 1.77 -12.70 4.33
N THR A 198 2.15 -11.44 4.30
CA THR A 198 3.35 -10.93 3.65
C THR A 198 4.63 -11.56 4.19
N LEU A 199 4.80 -11.62 5.52
CA LEU A 199 5.96 -12.28 6.13
C LEU A 199 5.83 -13.80 6.08
N THR A 200 4.62 -14.34 6.21
CA THR A 200 4.39 -15.78 6.06
C THR A 200 4.84 -16.26 4.68
N SER A 201 4.58 -15.48 3.62
CA SER A 201 5.03 -15.80 2.26
C SER A 201 6.55 -15.78 2.13
N LEU A 202 7.25 -14.82 2.76
CA LEU A 202 8.72 -14.81 2.82
C LEU A 202 9.28 -16.07 3.49
N TRP A 203 8.75 -16.44 4.66
CA TRP A 203 9.22 -17.62 5.39
C TRP A 203 8.92 -18.92 4.65
N ILE A 204 7.85 -18.99 3.85
CA ILE A 204 7.60 -20.13 2.95
C ILE A 204 8.69 -20.20 1.87
N VAL A 205 9.03 -19.06 1.24
CA VAL A 205 10.11 -18.99 0.24
C VAL A 205 11.43 -19.47 0.82
N GLU A 206 11.81 -18.96 2.01
CA GLU A 206 13.05 -19.37 2.69
C GLU A 206 13.05 -20.85 3.10
N ALA A 207 11.93 -21.35 3.64
CA ALA A 207 11.78 -22.74 4.03
C ALA A 207 11.84 -23.70 2.83
N MET A 208 11.33 -23.28 1.68
CA MET A 208 11.44 -24.03 0.41
C MET A 208 12.83 -23.93 -0.22
N LYS A 209 13.66 -22.97 0.24
CA LYS A 209 14.93 -22.61 -0.41
C LYS A 209 14.75 -22.28 -1.89
N ALA A 210 13.65 -21.57 -2.21
CA ALA A 210 13.36 -21.17 -3.57
C ALA A 210 14.33 -20.07 -4.01
N GLU A 211 15.06 -20.31 -5.10
CA GLU A 211 16.06 -19.36 -5.62
C GLU A 211 15.44 -18.37 -6.60
N THR A 212 14.40 -18.80 -7.32
CA THR A 212 13.72 -17.96 -8.32
C THR A 212 12.25 -17.84 -7.98
N VAL A 213 11.81 -16.64 -7.56
CA VAL A 213 10.45 -16.40 -7.12
C VAL A 213 9.80 -15.28 -7.92
N LEU A 214 8.55 -15.49 -8.33
CA LEU A 214 7.67 -14.46 -8.84
C LEU A 214 6.59 -14.17 -7.80
N PHE A 215 6.56 -12.94 -7.29
CA PHE A 215 5.50 -12.44 -6.42
C PHE A 215 4.57 -11.53 -7.22
N LEU A 216 3.29 -11.85 -7.24
CA LEU A 216 2.25 -11.11 -7.94
C LEU A 216 1.25 -10.51 -6.97
N ALA A 217 0.99 -9.21 -7.11
CA ALA A 217 0.02 -8.47 -6.33
C ALA A 217 -0.92 -7.63 -7.22
N PRO A 218 -2.11 -7.25 -6.75
CA PRO A 218 -3.06 -6.47 -7.56
C PRO A 218 -2.67 -5.00 -7.74
N SER A 219 -1.81 -4.43 -6.88
CA SER A 219 -1.48 -3.00 -6.89
C SER A 219 0.01 -2.74 -6.65
N ILE A 220 0.51 -1.57 -7.12
CA ILE A 220 1.88 -1.12 -6.91
C ILE A 220 2.16 -0.90 -5.42
N SER A 221 1.19 -0.40 -4.67
CA SER A 221 1.32 -0.21 -3.23
C SER A 221 1.51 -1.53 -2.46
N LEU A 222 0.86 -2.61 -2.85
CA LEU A 222 1.08 -3.95 -2.28
C LEU A 222 2.44 -4.54 -2.68
N VAL A 223 2.87 -4.29 -3.91
CA VAL A 223 4.25 -4.64 -4.35
C VAL A 223 5.26 -3.93 -3.47
N LYS A 224 5.11 -2.60 -3.25
CA LYS A 224 6.00 -1.81 -2.39
C LYS A 224 6.04 -2.36 -0.97
N GLN A 225 4.88 -2.55 -0.35
CA GLN A 225 4.76 -3.06 1.02
C GLN A 225 5.43 -4.43 1.18
N THR A 226 5.26 -5.31 0.19
CA THR A 226 5.87 -6.65 0.24
C THR A 226 7.36 -6.59 0.06
N LEU A 227 7.86 -5.80 -0.90
CA LEU A 227 9.27 -5.60 -1.13
C LEU A 227 9.97 -5.03 0.12
N GLU A 228 9.39 -4.00 0.74
CA GLU A 228 9.91 -3.42 1.99
C GLU A 228 10.00 -4.46 3.10
N ALA A 229 8.90 -5.18 3.34
CA ALA A 229 8.85 -6.20 4.38
C ALA A 229 9.85 -7.35 4.15
N TRP A 230 9.99 -7.78 2.88
CA TRP A 230 10.93 -8.84 2.53
C TRP A 230 12.39 -8.36 2.61
N ALA A 231 12.69 -7.16 2.11
CA ALA A 231 14.03 -6.58 2.20
C ALA A 231 14.47 -6.35 3.66
N ASP A 232 13.52 -6.01 4.52
CA ASP A 232 13.81 -5.81 5.95
C ASP A 232 13.94 -7.12 6.71
N GLN A 233 13.20 -8.18 6.35
CA GLN A 233 13.09 -9.38 7.18
C GLN A 233 13.68 -10.64 6.56
N ALA A 234 14.18 -10.61 5.31
CA ALA A 234 14.82 -11.77 4.70
C ALA A 234 16.14 -12.11 5.41
N LYS A 235 16.27 -13.36 5.81
CA LYS A 235 17.51 -13.93 6.37
C LYS A 235 18.52 -14.27 5.27
N ILE A 236 18.02 -14.53 4.05
CA ILE A 236 18.84 -14.83 2.86
C ILE A 236 18.84 -13.61 1.94
N PRO A 237 19.99 -12.98 1.68
CA PRO A 237 20.07 -11.88 0.74
C PRO A 237 19.62 -12.30 -0.67
N PHE A 238 18.86 -11.43 -1.32
CA PHE A 238 18.36 -11.64 -2.68
C PHE A 238 18.56 -10.42 -3.56
N THR A 239 18.64 -10.61 -4.86
CA THR A 239 18.47 -9.56 -5.84
C THR A 239 17.03 -9.55 -6.33
N TYR A 240 16.54 -8.42 -6.79
CA TYR A 240 15.16 -8.34 -7.28
C TYR A 240 15.00 -7.39 -8.45
N LEU A 241 13.90 -7.58 -9.16
CA LEU A 241 13.41 -6.70 -10.20
C LEU A 241 11.93 -6.39 -9.96
N CYS A 242 11.55 -5.12 -10.08
CA CYS A 242 10.15 -4.70 -10.05
C CYS A 242 9.61 -4.57 -11.48
N VAL A 243 8.49 -5.25 -11.76
CA VAL A 243 7.83 -5.22 -13.08
C VAL A 243 6.42 -4.66 -12.90
N CYS A 244 6.30 -3.35 -13.07
CA CYS A 244 5.05 -2.61 -12.86
C CYS A 244 4.88 -1.54 -13.95
N SER A 245 3.62 -1.15 -14.21
CA SER A 245 3.28 -0.05 -15.11
C SER A 245 2.26 0.88 -14.48
N ASP A 246 2.33 2.17 -14.80
CA ASP A 246 1.30 3.12 -14.39
C ASP A 246 -0.03 2.84 -15.11
N ASN A 247 -1.06 2.52 -14.36
CA ASN A 247 -2.42 2.28 -14.88
C ASN A 247 -3.16 3.57 -15.26
N THR A 248 -2.50 4.73 -15.22
CA THR A 248 -3.12 6.03 -15.51
C THR A 248 -3.62 6.18 -16.96
N VAL A 249 -3.30 5.24 -17.85
CA VAL A 249 -3.65 5.29 -19.28
C VAL A 249 -4.81 4.39 -19.67
N SER A 250 -5.21 3.42 -18.86
CA SER A 250 -6.34 2.54 -19.19
C SER A 250 -7.65 3.06 -18.58
N SER A 251 -8.41 3.79 -19.37
CA SER A 251 -9.77 4.29 -19.11
C SER A 251 -10.83 3.18 -19.04
N ASN A 252 -10.57 2.07 -18.37
CA ASN A 252 -11.59 1.05 -18.14
C ASN A 252 -12.18 1.23 -16.75
N ILE A 253 -13.45 1.57 -16.77
CA ILE A 253 -14.38 2.08 -15.77
C ILE A 253 -14.57 1.21 -14.50
N ASP A 254 -13.90 0.06 -14.39
CA ASP A 254 -14.08 -0.88 -13.27
C ASP A 254 -12.93 -0.88 -12.24
N ASP A 255 -11.81 -0.21 -12.49
CA ASP A 255 -10.68 -0.10 -11.55
C ASP A 255 -10.74 1.22 -10.76
N ASP A 256 -11.72 1.35 -9.87
CA ASP A 256 -11.83 2.45 -8.89
C ASP A 256 -10.80 2.32 -7.74
N GLU A 257 -9.73 1.55 -7.92
CA GLU A 257 -8.69 1.37 -6.91
C GLU A 257 -7.66 2.48 -7.00
N ALA A 258 -7.43 3.11 -5.86
CA ALA A 258 -6.43 4.13 -5.72
C ALA A 258 -5.06 3.49 -5.49
N ASP A 259 -4.19 3.54 -6.48
CA ASP A 259 -2.81 3.09 -6.35
C ASP A 259 -1.82 4.28 -6.26
N ILE A 260 -0.56 3.97 -5.99
CA ILE A 260 0.56 4.91 -6.09
C ILE A 260 1.11 4.88 -7.52
N SER A 261 1.82 5.95 -7.95
CA SER A 261 2.54 5.92 -9.22
C SER A 261 3.80 5.04 -9.13
N VAL A 262 4.27 4.58 -10.27
CA VAL A 262 5.52 3.81 -10.39
C VAL A 262 6.69 4.56 -9.75
N SER A 263 6.78 5.88 -9.94
CA SER A 263 7.83 6.71 -9.32
C SER A 263 7.84 6.63 -7.79
N GLN A 264 6.67 6.48 -7.16
CA GLN A 264 6.49 6.38 -5.70
C GLN A 264 6.82 4.99 -5.13
N LEU A 265 7.12 4.01 -5.98
CA LEU A 265 7.72 2.76 -5.52
C LEU A 265 9.11 3.02 -4.91
N GLY A 266 9.80 4.06 -5.37
CA GLY A 266 11.09 4.51 -4.83
C GLY A 266 12.29 3.68 -5.30
N VAL A 267 12.07 2.65 -6.10
CA VAL A 267 13.10 1.79 -6.70
C VAL A 267 12.89 1.67 -8.20
N PRO A 268 13.94 1.33 -8.98
CA PRO A 268 13.82 1.11 -10.41
C PRO A 268 12.78 0.07 -10.77
N VAL A 269 11.98 0.37 -11.78
CA VAL A 269 10.99 -0.54 -12.36
C VAL A 269 11.20 -0.67 -13.87
N THR A 270 10.75 -1.77 -14.45
CA THR A 270 10.76 -1.97 -15.89
C THR A 270 9.55 -2.73 -16.39
N THR A 271 9.13 -2.43 -17.61
CA THR A 271 8.21 -3.26 -18.41
C THR A 271 8.90 -3.75 -19.68
N ASN A 272 10.19 -3.49 -19.81
CA ASN A 272 10.99 -3.89 -20.96
C ASN A 272 11.31 -5.39 -20.91
N ILE A 273 10.76 -6.13 -21.85
CA ILE A 273 10.88 -7.59 -21.93
C ILE A 273 12.35 -8.04 -21.98
N ASN A 274 13.21 -7.28 -22.69
CA ASN A 274 14.63 -7.61 -22.80
C ASN A 274 15.38 -7.42 -21.47
N GLU A 275 15.02 -6.41 -20.70
CA GLU A 275 15.61 -6.21 -19.36
C GLU A 275 15.17 -7.30 -18.39
N ILE A 276 13.89 -7.67 -18.41
CA ILE A 276 13.37 -8.77 -17.59
C ILE A 276 14.06 -10.09 -17.98
N ALA A 277 14.19 -10.38 -19.28
CA ALA A 277 14.87 -11.59 -19.75
C ALA A 277 16.36 -11.58 -19.37
N LYS A 278 17.06 -10.45 -19.50
CA LYS A 278 18.45 -10.30 -19.04
C LYS A 278 18.57 -10.53 -17.53
N PHE A 279 17.67 -9.99 -16.72
CA PHE A 279 17.68 -10.22 -15.28
C PHE A 279 17.55 -11.71 -14.95
N LEU A 280 16.61 -12.40 -15.58
CA LEU A 280 16.42 -13.85 -15.39
C LEU A 280 17.65 -14.65 -15.82
N ASP A 281 18.35 -14.24 -16.88
CA ASP A 281 19.52 -14.96 -17.41
C ASP A 281 20.80 -14.66 -16.64
N HIS A 282 21.10 -13.37 -16.38
CA HIS A 282 22.36 -12.94 -15.75
C HIS A 282 22.42 -13.21 -14.25
N THR A 283 21.31 -13.46 -13.60
CA THR A 283 21.23 -13.76 -12.18
C THR A 283 21.08 -15.25 -11.88
N LYS A 284 21.23 -16.14 -12.87
CA LYS A 284 21.23 -17.59 -12.66
C LYS A 284 22.29 -18.00 -11.62
N GLY A 285 21.88 -18.85 -10.69
CA GLY A 285 22.72 -19.27 -9.56
C GLY A 285 22.76 -18.27 -8.39
N LYS A 286 21.95 -17.21 -8.42
CA LYS A 286 21.71 -16.30 -7.29
C LYS A 286 20.26 -16.39 -6.86
N VAL A 287 19.99 -16.07 -5.60
CA VAL A 287 18.63 -15.89 -5.11
C VAL A 287 18.07 -14.59 -5.73
N ARG A 288 17.02 -14.74 -6.53
CA ARG A 288 16.45 -13.66 -7.33
C ARG A 288 14.93 -13.69 -7.32
N TYR A 289 14.33 -12.52 -7.12
CA TYR A 289 12.89 -12.39 -7.03
C TYR A 289 12.38 -11.34 -8.02
N ILE A 290 11.23 -11.59 -8.62
CA ILE A 290 10.49 -10.58 -9.38
C ILE A 290 9.25 -10.22 -8.59
N PHE A 291 9.09 -8.94 -8.31
CA PHE A 291 7.87 -8.37 -7.74
C PHE A 291 7.09 -7.67 -8.85
N SER A 292 5.86 -8.07 -9.06
CA SER A 292 5.08 -7.53 -10.17
C SER A 292 3.61 -7.35 -9.82
N THR A 293 2.97 -6.44 -10.53
CA THR A 293 1.52 -6.38 -10.56
C THR A 293 0.97 -7.43 -11.54
N TYR A 294 -0.25 -7.91 -11.29
CA TYR A 294 -0.93 -8.84 -12.22
C TYR A 294 -1.10 -8.23 -13.63
N GLN A 295 -1.28 -6.91 -13.71
CA GLN A 295 -1.44 -6.19 -14.98
C GLN A 295 -0.22 -6.34 -15.88
N SER A 296 0.98 -6.46 -15.30
CA SER A 296 2.25 -6.59 -16.02
C SER A 296 2.69 -8.06 -16.22
N ALA A 297 1.86 -9.03 -15.89
CA ALA A 297 2.18 -10.46 -16.01
C ALA A 297 2.46 -10.91 -17.45
N ASP A 298 1.88 -10.24 -18.45
CA ASP A 298 2.16 -10.47 -19.88
C ASP A 298 3.63 -10.23 -20.23
N LYS A 299 4.26 -9.18 -19.66
CA LYS A 299 5.68 -8.85 -19.88
C LYS A 299 6.61 -9.93 -19.35
N ILE A 300 6.24 -10.49 -18.19
CA ILE A 300 6.97 -11.61 -17.59
C ILE A 300 6.83 -12.87 -18.43
N SER A 301 5.61 -13.16 -18.91
CA SER A 301 5.34 -14.29 -19.80
C SER A 301 6.22 -14.25 -21.06
N GLU A 302 6.31 -13.09 -21.71
CA GLU A 302 7.13 -12.91 -22.92
C GLU A 302 8.64 -12.99 -22.62
N ALA A 303 9.08 -12.38 -21.53
CA ALA A 303 10.48 -12.42 -21.12
C ALA A 303 10.94 -13.83 -20.75
N GLN A 304 10.09 -14.60 -20.06
CA GLN A 304 10.40 -15.97 -19.69
C GLN A 304 10.59 -16.89 -20.89
N LYS A 305 9.82 -16.71 -21.97
CA LYS A 305 9.99 -17.46 -23.22
C LYS A 305 11.38 -17.21 -23.83
N THR A 306 11.90 -15.98 -23.70
CA THR A 306 13.21 -15.60 -24.20
C THR A 306 14.33 -16.17 -23.31
N ALA A 307 14.22 -16.01 -22.00
CA ALA A 307 15.23 -16.47 -21.03
C ALA A 307 15.24 -17.99 -20.84
N LYS A 308 14.18 -18.71 -21.25
CA LYS A 308 14.00 -20.16 -21.06
C LYS A 308 14.25 -20.57 -19.60
N ASP A 309 13.76 -19.77 -18.67
CA ASP A 309 13.88 -20.01 -17.23
C ASP A 309 12.53 -20.42 -16.63
N THR A 310 12.55 -21.04 -15.46
CA THR A 310 11.36 -21.52 -14.77
C THR A 310 11.43 -21.06 -13.32
N PHE A 311 10.39 -20.40 -12.84
CA PHE A 311 10.32 -20.02 -11.43
C PHE A 311 10.23 -21.25 -10.53
N ASP A 312 10.96 -21.24 -9.43
CA ASP A 312 10.80 -22.28 -8.38
C ASP A 312 9.42 -22.14 -7.73
N LEU A 313 8.99 -20.88 -7.49
CA LEU A 313 7.72 -20.58 -6.87
C LEU A 313 7.11 -19.31 -7.47
N ILE A 314 5.80 -19.39 -7.80
CA ILE A 314 4.96 -18.21 -8.00
C ILE A 314 4.08 -18.05 -6.77
N ILE A 315 4.04 -16.85 -6.21
CA ILE A 315 3.09 -16.46 -5.16
C ILE A 315 2.10 -15.46 -5.76
N CYS A 316 0.83 -15.83 -5.72
CA CYS A 316 -0.28 -14.98 -6.11
C CYS A 316 -0.93 -14.43 -4.83
N ASP A 317 -0.60 -13.19 -4.47
CA ASP A 317 -1.24 -12.52 -3.32
C ASP A 317 -2.57 -11.90 -3.76
N GLU A 318 -3.53 -11.84 -2.82
CA GLU A 318 -4.93 -11.52 -3.09
C GLU A 318 -5.48 -12.30 -4.31
N ALA A 319 -5.22 -13.62 -4.31
CA ALA A 319 -5.47 -14.51 -5.43
C ALA A 319 -6.93 -14.55 -5.92
N HIS A 320 -7.90 -14.09 -5.09
CA HIS A 320 -9.30 -13.93 -5.50
C HIS A 320 -9.46 -13.01 -6.73
N ARG A 321 -8.48 -12.13 -6.98
CA ARG A 321 -8.43 -11.24 -8.16
C ARG A 321 -8.18 -12.01 -9.46
N THR A 322 -7.55 -13.17 -9.39
CA THR A 322 -7.30 -14.01 -10.58
C THR A 322 -8.53 -14.80 -11.05
N ALA A 323 -9.56 -14.90 -10.19
CA ALA A 323 -10.81 -15.58 -10.51
C ALA A 323 -11.76 -14.66 -11.30
N GLY A 324 -12.49 -15.23 -12.25
CA GLY A 324 -13.38 -14.54 -13.16
C GLY A 324 -13.04 -14.80 -14.61
N LEU A 325 -13.42 -13.91 -15.52
CA LEU A 325 -13.08 -14.03 -16.94
C LEU A 325 -11.56 -13.90 -17.14
N ARG A 326 -11.04 -14.66 -18.11
CA ARG A 326 -9.62 -14.60 -18.48
C ARG A 326 -9.18 -13.18 -18.78
N SER A 327 -8.11 -12.75 -18.15
CA SER A 327 -7.47 -11.42 -18.26
C SER A 327 -5.98 -11.54 -17.92
N ASN A 328 -5.24 -10.43 -17.93
CA ASN A 328 -3.85 -10.41 -17.46
C ASN A 328 -3.70 -10.95 -16.03
N PHE A 329 -4.69 -10.74 -15.18
CA PHE A 329 -4.71 -11.26 -13.80
C PHE A 329 -4.67 -12.80 -13.74
N SER A 330 -5.18 -13.48 -14.76
CA SER A 330 -5.24 -14.94 -14.78
C SER A 330 -4.07 -15.60 -15.52
N LEU A 331 -3.14 -14.87 -16.13
CA LEU A 331 -1.99 -15.44 -16.83
C LEU A 331 -1.11 -16.32 -15.93
N ALA A 332 -0.98 -15.95 -14.68
CA ALA A 332 -0.23 -16.73 -13.69
C ALA A 332 -0.86 -18.09 -13.33
N LEU A 333 -2.12 -18.35 -13.74
CA LEU A 333 -2.80 -19.61 -13.48
C LEU A 333 -2.35 -20.74 -14.41
N GLU A 334 -1.81 -20.40 -15.58
CA GLU A 334 -1.56 -21.35 -16.66
C GLU A 334 -0.07 -21.44 -17.01
N ASP A 335 0.49 -22.66 -16.99
CA ASP A 335 1.90 -22.94 -17.29
C ASP A 335 2.32 -22.52 -18.70
N GLN A 336 1.37 -22.48 -19.64
CA GLN A 336 1.64 -22.03 -21.02
C GLN A 336 2.01 -20.56 -21.11
N PHE A 337 1.64 -19.74 -20.12
CA PHE A 337 1.97 -18.31 -20.06
C PHE A 337 3.15 -18.06 -19.15
N ILE A 338 3.11 -18.53 -17.90
CA ILE A 338 4.19 -18.35 -16.94
C ILE A 338 4.50 -19.71 -16.30
N CYS A 339 5.68 -20.24 -16.60
CA CYS A 339 6.11 -21.55 -16.16
C CYS A 339 6.71 -21.49 -14.75
N SER A 340 6.29 -22.41 -13.88
CA SER A 340 6.87 -22.56 -12.53
C SER A 340 6.80 -24.00 -12.02
N LYS A 341 7.69 -24.34 -11.09
CA LYS A 341 7.67 -25.64 -10.41
C LYS A 341 6.52 -25.73 -9.41
N LYS A 342 6.25 -24.63 -8.71
CA LYS A 342 5.21 -24.55 -7.67
C LYS A 342 4.42 -23.22 -7.76
N ARG A 343 3.13 -23.26 -7.36
CA ARG A 343 2.28 -22.06 -7.25
C ARG A 343 1.54 -22.03 -5.93
N LEU A 344 1.61 -20.90 -5.26
CA LEU A 344 0.89 -20.63 -4.03
C LEU A 344 -0.12 -19.49 -4.23
N PHE A 345 -1.38 -19.76 -3.96
CA PHE A 345 -2.46 -18.79 -4.02
C PHE A 345 -2.85 -18.36 -2.61
N MET A 346 -2.60 -17.10 -2.28
CA MET A 346 -2.87 -16.55 -0.95
C MET A 346 -4.00 -15.52 -1.01
N THR A 347 -4.97 -15.65 -0.13
CA THR A 347 -6.08 -14.68 -0.01
C THR A 347 -6.76 -14.79 1.35
N ALA A 348 -7.56 -13.79 1.71
CA ALA A 348 -8.43 -13.86 2.89
C ALA A 348 -9.76 -14.58 2.60
N THR A 349 -10.21 -14.55 1.33
CA THR A 349 -11.50 -15.09 0.91
C THR A 349 -11.39 -15.70 -0.48
N GLU A 350 -12.00 -16.87 -0.69
CA GLU A 350 -12.10 -17.48 -2.01
C GLU A 350 -13.19 -16.79 -2.84
N ARG A 351 -12.91 -16.56 -4.12
CA ARG A 351 -13.89 -16.09 -5.08
C ARG A 351 -14.38 -17.26 -5.93
N MET A 352 -15.59 -17.69 -5.65
CA MET A 352 -16.26 -18.75 -6.41
C MET A 352 -17.23 -18.17 -7.41
N VAL A 353 -17.22 -18.70 -8.62
CA VAL A 353 -18.15 -18.34 -9.68
C VAL A 353 -19.38 -19.28 -9.61
N ARG A 354 -20.58 -18.70 -9.64
CA ARG A 354 -21.81 -19.50 -9.59
C ARG A 354 -21.82 -20.52 -10.74
N PRO A 355 -22.14 -21.81 -10.48
CA PRO A 355 -22.06 -22.87 -11.49
C PRO A 355 -22.86 -22.59 -12.76
N LEU A 356 -24.06 -21.99 -12.62
CA LEU A 356 -24.91 -21.63 -13.78
C LEU A 356 -24.25 -20.56 -14.66
N LEU A 357 -23.61 -19.55 -14.02
CA LEU A 357 -22.90 -18.51 -14.76
C LEU A 357 -21.65 -19.07 -15.43
N LYS A 358 -20.89 -19.94 -14.74
CA LYS A 358 -19.70 -20.61 -15.28
C LYS A 358 -20.09 -21.38 -16.56
N ARG A 359 -21.10 -22.25 -16.49
CA ARG A 359 -21.59 -23.02 -17.63
C ARG A 359 -22.03 -22.14 -18.80
N HIS A 360 -22.84 -21.11 -18.54
CA HIS A 360 -23.31 -20.19 -19.58
C HIS A 360 -22.17 -19.46 -20.31
N LEU A 361 -21.13 -19.05 -19.58
CA LEU A 361 -19.98 -18.37 -20.18
C LEU A 361 -19.11 -19.35 -20.98
N GLU A 362 -18.89 -20.56 -20.48
CA GLU A 362 -18.14 -21.62 -21.18
C GLU A 362 -18.85 -22.07 -22.48
N GLU A 363 -20.20 -22.22 -22.47
CA GLU A 363 -20.99 -22.48 -23.65
C GLU A 363 -20.88 -21.39 -24.74
N ASN A 364 -20.61 -20.15 -24.31
CA ASN A 364 -20.32 -19.02 -25.19
C ASN A 364 -18.82 -18.86 -25.54
N GLY A 365 -17.99 -19.88 -25.29
CA GLY A 365 -16.58 -19.91 -25.65
C GLY A 365 -15.68 -19.00 -24.79
N LYS A 366 -16.16 -18.53 -23.63
CA LYS A 366 -15.39 -17.71 -22.71
C LYS A 366 -14.70 -18.59 -21.67
N VAL A 367 -13.40 -18.32 -21.42
CA VAL A 367 -12.65 -18.98 -20.34
C VAL A 367 -12.90 -18.22 -19.04
N ILE A 368 -13.30 -18.94 -18.00
CA ILE A 368 -13.60 -18.41 -16.69
C ILE A 368 -12.95 -19.27 -15.61
N PHE A 369 -12.34 -18.63 -14.62
CA PHE A 369 -11.65 -19.28 -13.51
C PHE A 369 -12.43 -19.09 -12.21
N SER A 370 -12.50 -20.15 -11.39
CA SER A 370 -13.17 -20.14 -10.10
C SER A 370 -12.28 -20.84 -9.07
N MET A 371 -12.14 -20.28 -7.89
CA MET A 371 -11.15 -20.76 -6.89
C MET A 371 -11.50 -22.12 -6.28
N ASP A 372 -12.71 -22.64 -6.51
CA ASP A 372 -13.10 -24.02 -6.17
C ASP A 372 -12.62 -25.07 -7.20
N ASP A 373 -12.01 -24.64 -8.32
CA ASP A 373 -11.43 -25.53 -9.32
C ASP A 373 -10.01 -25.95 -8.90
N GLU A 374 -9.88 -27.14 -8.32
CA GLU A 374 -8.59 -27.67 -7.85
C GLU A 374 -7.60 -27.95 -8.98
N ASN A 375 -8.04 -28.17 -10.23
CA ASN A 375 -7.12 -28.33 -11.35
C ASN A 375 -6.37 -27.01 -11.64
N VAL A 376 -6.99 -25.87 -11.34
CA VAL A 376 -6.43 -24.54 -11.58
C VAL A 376 -5.68 -24.01 -10.36
N TYR A 377 -6.31 -24.07 -9.19
CA TYR A 377 -5.78 -23.46 -7.96
C TYR A 377 -5.11 -24.47 -7.01
N GLY A 378 -5.28 -25.75 -7.26
CA GLY A 378 -4.85 -26.80 -6.34
C GLY A 378 -5.75 -26.93 -5.11
N PRO A 379 -5.46 -27.90 -4.23
CA PRO A 379 -6.19 -28.10 -2.99
C PRO A 379 -5.90 -26.98 -1.96
N LEU A 380 -6.71 -26.94 -0.91
CA LEU A 380 -6.49 -26.09 0.24
C LEU A 380 -5.36 -26.66 1.09
N PHE A 381 -4.21 -26.00 1.15
CA PHE A 381 -3.09 -26.41 1.97
C PHE A 381 -3.25 -26.00 3.42
N SER A 382 -3.70 -24.76 3.66
CA SER A 382 -3.88 -24.23 5.01
C SER A 382 -5.02 -23.22 5.09
N GLN A 383 -5.69 -23.21 6.23
CA GLN A 383 -6.75 -22.25 6.53
C GLN A 383 -6.56 -21.62 7.92
N TYR A 384 -6.56 -20.29 7.97
CA TYR A 384 -6.58 -19.51 9.20
C TYR A 384 -7.63 -18.41 9.10
N ASN A 385 -8.87 -18.76 9.39
CA ASN A 385 -10.03 -17.89 9.23
C ASN A 385 -10.14 -16.84 10.36
N PHE A 386 -11.08 -15.90 10.20
CA PHE A 386 -11.31 -14.83 11.18
C PHE A 386 -11.62 -15.36 12.59
N GLY A 387 -12.44 -16.41 12.70
CA GLY A 387 -12.78 -17.00 14.01
C GLY A 387 -11.56 -17.57 14.74
N ALA A 388 -10.67 -18.26 14.03
CA ALA A 388 -9.41 -18.74 14.59
C ALA A 388 -8.50 -17.57 15.00
N ALA A 389 -8.37 -16.56 14.14
CA ALA A 389 -7.52 -15.40 14.38
C ALA A 389 -8.01 -14.55 15.59
N ILE A 390 -9.32 -14.41 15.80
CA ILE A 390 -9.91 -13.76 16.98
C ILE A 390 -9.65 -14.60 18.22
N LYS A 391 -9.88 -15.92 18.16
CA LYS A 391 -9.64 -16.84 19.28
C LYS A 391 -8.20 -16.80 19.75
N ASP A 392 -7.25 -16.74 18.80
CA ASP A 392 -5.81 -16.66 19.06
C ASP A 392 -5.37 -15.21 19.38
N LYS A 393 -6.31 -14.25 19.44
CA LYS A 393 -6.07 -12.81 19.69
C LYS A 393 -5.10 -12.16 18.69
N THR A 394 -4.97 -12.73 17.50
CA THR A 394 -4.14 -12.16 16.41
C THR A 394 -4.78 -10.93 15.81
N ILE A 395 -6.10 -10.90 15.77
CA ILE A 395 -6.93 -9.77 15.37
C ILE A 395 -7.95 -9.44 16.44
N SER A 396 -8.46 -8.22 16.44
CA SER A 396 -9.49 -7.77 17.38
C SER A 396 -10.82 -8.48 17.12
N ASP A 397 -11.58 -8.69 18.17
CA ASP A 397 -12.98 -9.10 18.06
C ASP A 397 -13.84 -7.93 17.52
N TYR A 398 -15.01 -8.22 17.00
CA TYR A 398 -15.89 -7.23 16.39
C TYR A 398 -17.35 -7.40 16.81
N LYS A 399 -18.10 -6.29 16.72
CA LYS A 399 -19.54 -6.27 16.84
C LYS A 399 -20.16 -5.85 15.51
N ILE A 400 -21.21 -6.56 15.10
CA ILE A 400 -22.04 -6.14 13.97
C ILE A 400 -23.26 -5.45 14.54
N VAL A 401 -23.41 -4.17 14.21
CA VAL A 401 -24.57 -3.37 14.58
C VAL A 401 -25.44 -3.19 13.35
N VAL A 402 -26.68 -3.64 13.43
CA VAL A 402 -27.70 -3.35 12.42
C VAL A 402 -28.60 -2.29 13.02
N ALA A 403 -28.41 -1.06 12.57
CA ALA A 403 -29.14 0.08 13.07
C ALA A 403 -30.32 0.43 12.16
N GLY A 404 -31.42 0.83 12.77
CA GLY A 404 -32.59 1.37 12.09
C GLY A 404 -33.08 2.61 12.83
N VAL A 405 -33.53 3.63 12.10
CA VAL A 405 -34.19 4.82 12.66
C VAL A 405 -35.65 4.75 12.23
N LYS A 406 -36.58 5.10 13.11
CA LYS A 406 -37.98 5.21 12.74
C LYS A 406 -38.17 6.44 11.84
N GLU A 407 -38.99 6.31 10.83
CA GLU A 407 -39.33 7.40 9.93
C GLU A 407 -39.79 8.67 10.70
N SER A 408 -40.56 8.49 11.79
CA SER A 408 -40.98 9.56 12.67
C SER A 408 -39.82 10.32 13.35
N GLU A 409 -38.71 9.67 13.63
CA GLU A 409 -37.53 10.34 14.24
C GLU A 409 -36.84 11.25 13.21
N VAL A 410 -36.79 10.83 11.95
CA VAL A 410 -36.25 11.65 10.87
C VAL A 410 -37.14 12.87 10.63
N TYR A 411 -38.46 12.67 10.62
CA TYR A 411 -39.41 13.79 10.49
C TYR A 411 -39.34 14.77 11.68
N ASN A 412 -39.20 14.26 12.91
CA ASN A 412 -39.04 15.10 14.09
C ASN A 412 -37.75 15.95 13.98
N TYR A 413 -36.63 15.28 13.60
CA TYR A 413 -35.37 15.98 13.41
C TYR A 413 -35.46 17.08 12.35
N ILE A 414 -36.14 16.82 11.23
CA ILE A 414 -36.39 17.80 10.18
C ILE A 414 -37.28 18.95 10.70
N ALA A 415 -38.29 18.63 11.49
CA ALA A 415 -39.22 19.63 12.03
C ALA A 415 -38.61 20.54 13.11
N GLU A 416 -37.69 19.99 13.92
CA GLU A 416 -36.97 20.73 14.96
C GLU A 416 -35.88 21.65 14.37
N ASN A 417 -35.28 21.24 13.26
CA ASN A 417 -34.26 22.02 12.55
C ASN A 417 -34.91 22.91 11.45
N LYS A 418 -35.32 24.13 11.80
CA LYS A 418 -36.06 25.11 10.98
C LYS A 418 -35.40 25.50 9.64
N HIS A 419 -34.22 25.02 9.33
CA HIS A 419 -33.47 25.33 8.10
C HIS A 419 -33.55 24.24 7.03
N ILE A 420 -34.28 23.15 7.27
CA ILE A 420 -34.44 22.07 6.28
C ILE A 420 -35.70 22.37 5.47
N SER A 421 -35.55 22.82 4.24
CA SER A 421 -36.64 22.82 3.27
C SER A 421 -36.86 21.38 2.79
N VAL A 422 -37.78 20.65 3.39
CA VAL A 422 -38.30 19.41 2.83
C VAL A 422 -39.14 19.81 1.62
N GLY A 423 -38.55 19.70 0.48
CA GLY A 423 -39.32 19.84 -0.74
C GLY A 423 -40.22 18.61 -0.94
N ASP A 424 -41.27 18.71 -1.79
CA ASP A 424 -42.30 17.65 -2.00
C ASP A 424 -41.75 16.27 -2.27
N LEU A 425 -42.36 15.24 -1.65
CA LEU A 425 -41.96 13.83 -1.64
C LEU A 425 -42.04 13.11 -3.00
N ASP A 426 -42.40 13.82 -4.08
CA ASP A 426 -42.70 13.22 -5.38
C ASP A 426 -41.52 13.22 -6.39
N ASN A 427 -40.35 13.73 -6.03
CA ASN A 427 -39.17 13.73 -6.91
C ASN A 427 -38.05 12.83 -6.40
N ASN A 428 -37.46 12.00 -7.26
CA ASN A 428 -36.34 11.08 -6.96
C ASN A 428 -35.13 11.75 -6.28
N GLU A 429 -34.85 13.04 -6.52
CA GLU A 429 -33.78 13.80 -5.86
C GLU A 429 -34.01 14.00 -4.36
N LYS A 430 -35.27 14.10 -3.94
CA LYS A 430 -35.65 14.32 -2.54
C LYS A 430 -35.57 13.06 -1.67
N THR A 431 -35.84 11.93 -2.24
CA THR A 431 -35.66 10.62 -1.58
C THR A 431 -34.16 10.39 -1.26
N THR A 432 -33.28 10.79 -2.17
CA THR A 432 -31.83 10.71 -1.97
C THR A 432 -31.38 11.55 -0.78
N THR A 433 -31.92 12.76 -0.62
CA THR A 433 -31.58 13.64 0.51
C THR A 433 -32.04 13.08 1.86
N ALA A 434 -33.24 12.50 1.91
CA ALA A 434 -33.76 11.86 3.13
C ALA A 434 -32.92 10.63 3.54
N GLU A 435 -32.49 9.80 2.59
CA GLU A 435 -31.60 8.65 2.84
C GLU A 435 -30.24 9.08 3.37
N ILE A 436 -29.66 10.15 2.83
CA ILE A 436 -28.37 10.68 3.28
C ILE A 436 -28.49 11.21 4.71
N LEU A 437 -29.53 12.01 5.00
CA LEU A 437 -29.79 12.52 6.36
C LEU A 437 -29.98 11.40 7.36
N TYR A 438 -30.77 10.40 7.01
CA TYR A 438 -30.98 9.19 7.78
C TYR A 438 -29.65 8.51 8.14
N SER A 439 -28.78 8.35 7.16
CA SER A 439 -27.45 7.75 7.35
C SER A 439 -26.53 8.59 8.24
N LYS A 440 -26.62 9.93 8.17
CA LYS A 440 -25.88 10.84 9.06
C LYS A 440 -26.33 10.70 10.51
N ILE A 441 -27.63 10.66 10.77
CA ILE A 441 -28.21 10.47 12.11
C ILE A 441 -27.81 9.12 12.70
N LEU A 442 -27.85 8.05 11.89
CA LEU A 442 -27.46 6.71 12.35
C LEU A 442 -25.99 6.67 12.80
N LEU A 443 -25.09 7.26 12.01
CA LEU A 443 -23.68 7.33 12.38
C LEU A 443 -23.48 8.13 13.67
N ALA A 444 -24.12 9.32 13.77
CA ALA A 444 -24.03 10.17 14.96
C ALA A 444 -24.51 9.47 16.24
N LYS A 445 -25.63 8.75 16.17
CA LYS A 445 -26.14 7.94 17.29
C LYS A 445 -25.19 6.79 17.64
N ALA A 446 -24.63 6.10 16.63
CA ALA A 446 -23.68 5.02 16.86
C ALA A 446 -22.40 5.54 17.54
N MET A 447 -21.91 6.73 17.16
CA MET A 447 -20.75 7.36 17.83
C MET A 447 -21.04 7.74 19.28
N GLY A 448 -22.29 8.06 19.63
CA GLY A 448 -22.72 8.33 21.01
C GLY A 448 -22.92 7.07 21.85
N GLU A 449 -23.37 5.99 21.22
CA GLU A 449 -23.68 4.73 21.91
C GLU A 449 -22.45 3.82 22.08
N PHE A 450 -21.52 3.87 21.12
CA PHE A 450 -20.32 3.03 21.10
C PHE A 450 -19.04 3.90 21.15
N PRO A 451 -17.91 3.37 21.66
CA PRO A 451 -16.65 4.11 21.75
C PRO A 451 -15.96 4.24 20.36
N ILE A 452 -16.66 4.84 19.41
CA ILE A 452 -16.20 4.99 18.03
C ILE A 452 -15.52 6.35 17.88
N LYS A 453 -14.26 6.35 17.45
CA LYS A 453 -13.47 7.55 17.17
C LYS A 453 -13.08 7.69 15.71
N LYS A 454 -12.83 6.57 15.02
CA LYS A 454 -12.29 6.50 13.66
C LYS A 454 -13.18 5.68 12.75
N THR A 455 -13.96 6.33 11.91
CA THR A 455 -14.93 5.68 11.03
C THR A 455 -14.56 5.83 9.56
N ILE A 456 -14.67 4.74 8.80
CA ILE A 456 -14.69 4.79 7.33
C ILE A 456 -16.07 4.37 6.86
N SER A 457 -16.74 5.26 6.10
CA SER A 457 -18.02 4.95 5.47
C SER A 457 -17.84 4.52 4.02
N PHE A 458 -18.56 3.46 3.62
CA PHE A 458 -18.51 2.89 2.27
C PHE A 458 -19.79 3.16 1.50
N HIS A 459 -19.63 3.74 0.32
CA HIS A 459 -20.71 4.15 -0.58
C HIS A 459 -20.62 3.42 -1.92
N SER A 460 -21.74 3.37 -2.65
CA SER A 460 -21.82 2.74 -3.98
C SER A 460 -21.22 3.58 -5.11
N SER A 461 -21.03 4.89 -4.89
CA SER A 461 -20.43 5.79 -5.87
C SER A 461 -19.66 6.93 -5.21
N ILE A 462 -18.73 7.54 -5.95
CA ILE A 462 -17.95 8.72 -5.53
C ILE A 462 -18.89 9.90 -5.23
N ARG A 463 -19.94 10.10 -6.03
CA ARG A 463 -20.92 11.16 -5.81
C ARG A 463 -21.59 11.01 -4.45
N LYS A 464 -22.15 9.84 -4.15
CA LYS A 464 -22.78 9.57 -2.85
C LYS A 464 -21.82 9.74 -1.68
N ALA A 465 -20.56 9.31 -1.85
CA ALA A 465 -19.54 9.48 -0.83
C ALA A 465 -19.24 10.98 -0.58
N LYS A 466 -19.14 11.79 -1.63
CA LYS A 466 -18.97 13.23 -1.52
C LYS A 466 -20.19 13.90 -0.88
N ASP A 467 -21.40 13.57 -1.32
CA ASP A 467 -22.65 14.16 -0.83
C ASP A 467 -22.86 13.85 0.67
N PHE A 468 -22.41 12.69 1.15
CA PHE A 468 -22.52 12.31 2.56
C PHE A 468 -21.73 13.21 3.50
N VAL A 469 -20.58 13.72 3.08
CA VAL A 469 -19.70 14.59 3.88
C VAL A 469 -19.71 16.04 3.43
N ALA A 470 -20.47 16.37 2.36
CA ALA A 470 -20.53 17.73 1.83
C ALA A 470 -21.15 18.68 2.84
N GLU A 471 -20.51 19.84 3.00
CA GLU A 471 -20.98 20.99 3.76
C GLU A 471 -21.55 22.03 2.78
N ASN A 472 -22.66 21.71 2.13
CA ASN A 472 -23.34 22.67 1.26
C ASN A 472 -24.24 23.56 2.11
N GLY A 473 -24.22 24.88 1.90
CA GLY A 473 -24.88 25.86 2.76
C GLY A 473 -26.42 25.72 2.92
N ASN A 474 -27.05 24.78 2.23
CA ASN A 474 -28.47 24.45 2.33
C ASN A 474 -28.75 23.04 2.89
N ASP A 475 -27.72 22.22 3.09
CA ASP A 475 -27.86 20.86 3.61
C ASP A 475 -27.31 20.76 5.03
N ILE A 476 -27.91 19.90 5.87
CA ILE A 476 -27.39 19.62 7.21
C ILE A 476 -26.03 18.92 7.05
N SER A 477 -24.98 19.54 7.57
CA SER A 477 -23.65 18.96 7.55
C SER A 477 -23.56 17.72 8.44
N LEU A 478 -22.69 16.75 8.08
CA LEU A 478 -22.44 15.60 8.94
C LEU A 478 -21.83 16.04 10.28
N SER A 479 -21.01 17.08 10.28
CA SER A 479 -20.39 17.65 11.47
C SER A 479 -21.43 18.18 12.47
N ASP A 480 -22.46 18.87 11.98
CA ASP A 480 -23.54 19.39 12.83
C ASP A 480 -24.34 18.27 13.47
N VAL A 481 -24.73 17.26 12.67
CA VAL A 481 -25.46 16.10 13.17
C VAL A 481 -24.65 15.34 14.24
N ILE A 482 -23.35 15.11 14.02
CA ILE A 482 -22.50 14.42 14.99
C ILE A 482 -22.42 15.21 16.30
N ARG A 483 -22.23 16.53 16.23
CA ARG A 483 -22.12 17.40 17.43
C ARG A 483 -23.42 17.49 18.21
N GLU A 484 -24.56 17.50 17.52
CA GLU A 484 -25.87 17.54 18.16
C GLU A 484 -26.15 16.28 19.01
N PHE A 485 -25.75 15.12 18.51
CA PHE A 485 -25.92 13.86 19.26
C PHE A 485 -24.78 13.56 20.25
N ASN A 486 -23.65 14.32 20.20
CA ASN A 486 -22.46 14.03 20.98
C ASN A 486 -21.83 15.33 21.50
N GLU A 487 -22.26 15.83 22.65
CA GLU A 487 -21.81 17.11 23.24
C GLU A 487 -20.29 17.22 23.47
N HIS A 488 -19.60 16.08 23.60
CA HIS A 488 -18.14 16.04 23.79
C HIS A 488 -17.34 16.15 22.49
N ILE A 489 -18.01 16.09 21.33
CA ILE A 489 -17.38 16.25 20.01
C ILE A 489 -17.56 17.70 19.58
N THR A 490 -16.44 18.38 19.33
CA THR A 490 -16.36 19.79 18.96
C THR A 490 -15.74 19.97 17.58
N GLU A 491 -15.74 21.18 17.06
CA GLU A 491 -15.05 21.50 15.81
C GLU A 491 -13.54 21.22 15.86
N ASP A 492 -12.90 21.45 17.02
CA ASP A 492 -11.46 21.29 17.19
C ASP A 492 -11.00 19.83 17.22
N ASN A 493 -11.88 18.88 17.63
CA ASN A 493 -11.54 17.48 17.77
C ASN A 493 -12.21 16.56 16.74
N LEU A 494 -12.92 17.11 15.75
CA LEU A 494 -13.61 16.38 14.68
C LEU A 494 -12.99 16.67 13.31
N PHE A 495 -12.69 15.63 12.54
CA PHE A 495 -12.26 15.73 11.16
C PHE A 495 -13.15 14.89 10.25
N ILE A 496 -13.68 15.51 9.20
CA ILE A 496 -14.52 14.83 8.20
C ILE A 496 -13.99 15.15 6.82
N ASP A 497 -13.81 14.14 5.96
CA ASP A 497 -13.38 14.33 4.59
C ASP A 497 -13.80 13.15 3.68
N ASN A 498 -13.54 13.29 2.39
CA ASN A 498 -13.79 12.28 1.38
C ASN A 498 -12.49 11.79 0.74
N ILE A 499 -12.33 10.46 0.62
CA ILE A 499 -11.27 9.86 -0.18
C ILE A 499 -11.88 9.13 -1.37
N ASN A 500 -11.37 9.44 -2.57
CA ASN A 500 -11.79 8.80 -3.81
C ASN A 500 -10.61 8.66 -4.79
N CYS A 501 -10.77 7.86 -5.86
CA CYS A 501 -9.72 7.59 -6.85
C CYS A 501 -9.32 8.82 -7.70
N GLN A 502 -10.14 9.87 -7.73
CA GLN A 502 -9.83 11.11 -8.46
C GLN A 502 -8.81 12.01 -7.74
N LEU A 503 -8.59 11.77 -6.44
CA LEU A 503 -7.57 12.46 -5.67
C LEU A 503 -6.18 11.90 -6.01
N ASP A 504 -5.18 12.77 -6.12
CA ASP A 504 -3.80 12.33 -6.20
C ASP A 504 -3.34 11.66 -4.89
N SER A 505 -2.27 10.86 -4.98
CA SER A 505 -1.74 10.09 -3.84
C SER A 505 -1.33 10.98 -2.67
N GLY A 506 -0.80 12.18 -2.95
CA GLY A 506 -0.38 13.14 -1.93
C GLY A 506 -1.58 13.71 -1.17
N SER A 507 -2.65 14.09 -1.86
CA SER A 507 -3.89 14.56 -1.23
C SER A 507 -4.52 13.49 -0.35
N ARG A 508 -4.56 12.24 -0.84
CA ARG A 508 -5.02 11.09 -0.04
C ARG A 508 -4.18 10.89 1.23
N ALA A 509 -2.85 10.96 1.10
CA ALA A 509 -1.95 10.82 2.24
C ALA A 509 -2.13 11.93 3.28
N GLN A 510 -2.38 13.18 2.85
CA GLN A 510 -2.69 14.30 3.75
C GLN A 510 -3.98 14.08 4.52
N ILE A 511 -5.04 13.63 3.84
CA ILE A 511 -6.33 13.31 4.48
C ILE A 511 -6.15 12.20 5.51
N LEU A 512 -5.46 11.10 5.15
CA LEU A 512 -5.20 10.00 6.07
C LEU A 512 -4.33 10.42 7.27
N ASN A 513 -3.38 11.32 7.08
CA ASN A 513 -2.59 11.86 8.18
C ASN A 513 -3.43 12.71 9.14
N LYS A 514 -4.34 13.56 8.63
CA LYS A 514 -5.30 14.29 9.47
C LYS A 514 -6.23 13.35 10.21
N PHE A 515 -6.77 12.35 9.51
CA PHE A 515 -7.62 11.30 10.09
C PHE A 515 -6.91 10.59 11.26
N LYS A 516 -5.63 10.25 11.12
CA LYS A 516 -4.85 9.62 12.17
C LYS A 516 -4.71 10.51 13.41
N ASN A 517 -4.44 11.79 13.21
CA ASN A 517 -4.02 12.71 14.27
C ASN A 517 -5.18 13.46 14.95
N THR A 518 -6.37 13.52 14.38
CA THR A 518 -7.55 14.14 15.01
C THR A 518 -8.29 13.09 15.83
N GLU A 519 -8.81 13.44 16.99
CA GLU A 519 -9.41 12.48 17.92
C GLU A 519 -10.62 11.75 17.33
N TYR A 520 -11.60 12.48 16.81
CA TYR A 520 -12.76 11.91 16.11
C TYR A 520 -12.63 12.16 14.62
N SER A 521 -12.79 11.13 13.82
CA SER A 521 -12.61 11.31 12.38
C SER A 521 -13.52 10.39 11.57
N VAL A 522 -14.11 10.95 10.52
CA VAL A 522 -14.94 10.22 9.57
C VAL A 522 -14.41 10.45 8.15
N ILE A 523 -14.12 9.38 7.44
CA ILE A 523 -13.79 9.42 6.02
C ILE A 523 -14.87 8.70 5.23
N SER A 524 -15.44 9.39 4.25
CA SER A 524 -16.30 8.77 3.27
C SER A 524 -15.49 8.24 2.09
N ASN A 525 -15.86 7.06 1.59
CA ASN A 525 -15.15 6.38 0.53
C ASN A 525 -16.10 5.58 -0.37
N ALA A 526 -15.85 5.53 -1.67
CA ALA A 526 -16.60 4.66 -2.58
C ALA A 526 -15.95 3.28 -2.71
N LYS A 527 -14.70 3.21 -3.18
CA LYS A 527 -13.95 1.96 -3.39
C LYS A 527 -12.46 2.06 -3.06
N CYS A 528 -11.90 3.26 -3.05
CA CYS A 528 -10.44 3.49 -2.95
C CYS A 528 -9.74 2.90 -1.74
N LEU A 529 -10.44 2.66 -0.64
CA LEU A 529 -9.84 2.20 0.61
C LEU A 529 -10.07 0.70 0.85
N THR A 530 -10.46 -0.07 -0.15
CA THR A 530 -10.68 -1.52 -0.01
C THR A 530 -9.38 -2.31 -0.07
N GLU A 531 -8.41 -1.96 -0.91
CA GLU A 531 -7.13 -2.67 -1.07
C GLU A 531 -5.95 -1.70 -1.15
N GLY A 532 -4.75 -2.17 -0.81
CA GLY A 532 -3.47 -1.52 -1.13
C GLY A 532 -3.13 -0.22 -0.40
N VAL A 533 -4.03 0.38 0.34
CA VAL A 533 -3.78 1.62 1.11
C VAL A 533 -3.54 1.27 2.57
N ASP A 534 -2.41 1.70 3.12
CA ASP A 534 -2.17 1.60 4.56
C ASP A 534 -3.06 2.61 5.29
N VAL A 535 -4.17 2.10 5.79
CA VAL A 535 -5.13 2.92 6.55
C VAL A 535 -4.75 2.85 8.02
N PRO A 536 -4.71 4.00 8.72
CA PRO A 536 -4.55 4.01 10.16
C PRO A 536 -5.58 3.14 10.86
N ILE A 537 -5.36 2.82 12.11
CA ILE A 537 -6.30 2.06 12.93
C ILE A 537 -7.66 2.73 12.89
N ILE A 538 -8.67 1.96 12.53
CA ILE A 538 -10.07 2.38 12.51
C ILE A 538 -10.87 1.58 13.51
N ASP A 539 -11.84 2.22 14.15
CA ASP A 539 -12.71 1.57 15.15
C ASP A 539 -13.99 1.06 14.51
N SER A 540 -14.39 1.66 13.38
CA SER A 540 -15.69 1.41 12.77
C SER A 540 -15.64 1.43 11.24
N VAL A 541 -16.37 0.50 10.66
CA VAL A 541 -16.70 0.47 9.23
C VAL A 541 -18.20 0.64 9.08
N TYR A 542 -18.63 1.66 8.34
CA TYR A 542 -20.02 1.97 8.14
C TYR A 542 -20.44 1.73 6.69
N PHE A 543 -21.25 0.71 6.44
CA PHE A 543 -21.82 0.43 5.11
C PHE A 543 -23.15 1.16 4.96
N ILE A 544 -23.16 2.25 4.18
CA ILE A 544 -24.37 3.02 3.88
C ILE A 544 -25.14 2.37 2.75
N ASP A 545 -24.42 2.00 1.68
CA ASP A 545 -25.01 1.27 0.57
C ASP A 545 -24.80 -0.23 0.70
N ARG A 546 -25.76 -1.00 0.17
CA ARG A 546 -25.73 -2.46 0.18
C ARG A 546 -24.53 -2.97 -0.62
N LYS A 547 -23.62 -3.68 0.03
CA LYS A 547 -22.52 -4.39 -0.63
C LYS A 547 -22.99 -5.76 -1.14
N LYS A 548 -22.61 -6.09 -2.37
CA LYS A 548 -22.97 -7.37 -3.01
C LYS A 548 -21.87 -8.42 -2.92
N SER A 549 -20.63 -7.99 -2.76
CA SER A 549 -19.44 -8.85 -2.69
C SER A 549 -19.06 -9.14 -1.23
N LEU A 550 -19.02 -10.43 -0.88
CA LEU A 550 -18.50 -10.87 0.43
C LEU A 550 -17.02 -10.51 0.58
N VAL A 551 -16.25 -10.56 -0.51
CA VAL A 551 -14.83 -10.20 -0.53
C VAL A 551 -14.64 -8.76 -0.09
N ASP A 552 -15.39 -7.82 -0.68
CA ASP A 552 -15.30 -6.39 -0.35
C ASP A 552 -15.67 -6.11 1.11
N ILE A 553 -16.69 -6.80 1.63
CA ILE A 553 -17.10 -6.68 3.04
C ILE A 553 -15.96 -7.15 3.95
N VAL A 554 -15.42 -8.33 3.68
CA VAL A 554 -14.34 -8.92 4.50
C VAL A 554 -13.08 -8.06 4.47
N GLN A 555 -12.71 -7.52 3.33
CA GLN A 555 -11.54 -6.65 3.19
C GLN A 555 -11.72 -5.31 3.92
N ALA A 556 -12.90 -4.70 3.78
CA ALA A 556 -13.23 -3.47 4.51
C ALA A 556 -13.21 -3.69 6.03
N CYS A 557 -13.87 -4.76 6.52
CA CYS A 557 -13.88 -5.11 7.94
C CYS A 557 -12.48 -5.48 8.44
N GLY A 558 -11.67 -6.19 7.64
CA GLY A 558 -10.32 -6.60 8.00
C GLY A 558 -9.37 -5.44 8.35
N ARG A 559 -9.71 -4.21 7.93
CA ARG A 559 -8.96 -3.00 8.30
C ARG A 559 -9.27 -2.55 9.73
N ALA A 560 -10.52 -2.68 10.17
CA ALA A 560 -10.94 -2.38 11.54
C ALA A 560 -10.50 -3.44 12.56
N LEU A 561 -10.14 -4.63 12.08
CA LEU A 561 -9.76 -5.76 12.94
C LEU A 561 -8.27 -5.78 13.31
N ARG A 562 -7.47 -4.84 12.83
CA ARG A 562 -6.05 -4.74 13.17
C ARG A 562 -5.91 -4.34 14.64
N THR A 563 -5.12 -5.09 15.40
CA THR A 563 -4.81 -4.75 16.80
C THR A 563 -3.83 -3.58 16.88
N GLN A 564 -4.02 -2.68 17.86
CA GLN A 564 -3.10 -1.55 18.11
C GLN A 564 -1.69 -2.00 18.53
N ASN A 565 -1.57 -3.22 19.07
CA ASN A 565 -0.33 -3.73 19.63
C ASN A 565 0.35 -4.73 18.70
N TYR A 566 0.80 -4.28 17.54
CA TYR A 566 1.79 -5.04 16.77
C TYR A 566 3.22 -4.74 17.26
N ASN A 567 3.37 -4.31 18.50
CA ASN A 567 4.67 -4.22 19.17
C ASN A 567 4.97 -5.58 19.81
N ARG A 568 5.68 -6.44 19.08
CA ARG A 568 6.21 -7.73 19.54
C ARG A 568 7.12 -7.65 20.77
N GLN A 569 7.40 -6.46 21.30
CA GLN A 569 8.32 -6.25 22.43
C GLN A 569 7.68 -6.29 23.82
N ASN A 570 6.36 -6.38 23.94
CA ASN A 570 5.69 -6.31 25.25
C ASN A 570 5.08 -7.62 25.74
N GLU A 571 5.37 -8.78 25.13
CA GLU A 571 4.88 -10.09 25.58
C GLU A 571 6.01 -11.14 25.73
N MET A 572 7.21 -10.70 26.13
CA MET A 572 8.23 -11.61 26.71
C MET A 572 8.56 -11.20 28.13
#